data_83b82207b0151d96fa4b9d34506d7278
#
_entry.id   83b82207b0151d96fa4b9d34506d7278
#
_cell.length_a   1.000
_cell.length_b   1.000
_cell.length_c   1.000
_cell.angle_alpha   90.00
_cell.angle_beta   90.00
_cell.angle_gamma   90.00
#
_symmetry.space_group_name_H-M   'P 1'
#
loop_
_entity.id
_entity.type
_entity.pdbx_description
1 polymer ?
#
loop_
_entity_poly.entity_id
_entity_poly.type
_entity_poly.pdbx_seq_one_letter_code
_entity_poly.pdbx_strand_id
1 'polypeptide(L)'
;MINLPEVTLFSIDTTSDIQGTIKAIHTSMNGVNYGAIKLVTTKENIEKYRDELEPDGITLEEPVMEVKNYNHYNYFVIYKLHEHINTSHCLLVQPDGFVLFPEKWENSWLEYDYIGAPWPIVKDSYIDPFGNHHQVGNGGFSLRSKKLLE
;
A
#
# COMPACT_ATOMS: atom_id res chain seq x y z
N MET A 1 19.67 -1.38 -8.74
CA MET A 1 18.24 -1.10 -8.94
C MET A 1 17.49 -2.42 -9.02
N ILE A 2 16.44 -2.57 -8.24
CA ILE A 2 15.61 -3.78 -8.18
C ILE A 2 14.44 -3.61 -9.13
N ASN A 3 14.13 -4.63 -9.94
CA ASN A 3 12.98 -4.60 -10.85
C ASN A 3 11.85 -5.45 -10.30
N LEU A 4 10.69 -4.83 -10.10
CA LEU A 4 9.48 -5.44 -9.56
C LEU A 4 8.27 -5.16 -10.48
N PRO A 5 8.27 -5.68 -11.73
CA PRO A 5 7.20 -5.43 -12.70
C PRO A 5 5.85 -6.03 -12.24
N GLU A 6 5.86 -7.00 -11.34
CA GLU A 6 4.68 -7.64 -10.77
C GLU A 6 4.06 -6.87 -9.59
N VAL A 7 4.70 -5.78 -9.14
CA VAL A 7 4.29 -5.05 -7.94
C VAL A 7 3.84 -3.63 -8.29
N THR A 8 2.65 -3.25 -7.85
CA THR A 8 2.23 -1.85 -7.79
C THR A 8 2.59 -1.27 -6.42
N LEU A 9 3.41 -0.22 -6.41
CA LEU A 9 3.56 0.65 -5.23
C LEU A 9 2.29 1.49 -5.10
N PHE A 10 1.61 1.39 -3.96
CA PHE A 10 0.29 1.97 -3.79
C PHE A 10 0.18 2.76 -2.48
N SER A 11 -0.47 3.89 -2.55
CA SER A 11 -0.92 4.63 -1.37
C SER A 11 -2.30 5.24 -1.61
N ILE A 12 -3.07 5.42 -0.53
CA ILE A 12 -4.31 6.17 -0.53
C ILE A 12 -4.29 7.20 0.59
N ASP A 13 -4.55 8.44 0.24
CA ASP A 13 -4.65 9.55 1.20
C ASP A 13 -5.65 10.58 0.69
N THR A 14 -6.79 10.66 1.35
CA THR A 14 -7.89 11.58 1.02
C THR A 14 -7.96 12.78 1.97
N THR A 15 -6.92 13.01 2.74
CA THR A 15 -6.80 14.19 3.60
C THR A 15 -6.37 15.43 2.80
N SER A 16 -6.45 16.59 3.41
CA SER A 16 -6.03 17.86 2.79
C SER A 16 -4.52 18.07 2.74
N ASP A 17 -3.77 17.37 3.60
CA ASP A 17 -2.30 17.40 3.64
C ASP A 17 -1.72 16.01 3.38
N ILE A 18 -1.27 15.78 2.15
CA ILE A 18 -0.71 14.51 1.69
C ILE A 18 0.82 14.51 1.55
N GLN A 19 1.52 15.52 2.08
CA GLN A 19 2.97 15.64 1.96
C GLN A 19 3.72 14.44 2.56
N GLY A 20 3.26 13.91 3.69
CA GLY A 20 3.83 12.72 4.31
C GLY A 20 3.70 11.48 3.42
N THR A 21 2.56 11.33 2.76
CA THR A 21 2.29 10.23 1.81
C THR A 21 3.16 10.36 0.55
N ILE A 22 3.29 11.55 -0.02
CA ILE A 22 4.17 11.82 -1.17
C ILE A 22 5.61 11.45 -0.81
N LYS A 23 6.09 11.89 0.35
CA LYS A 23 7.44 11.53 0.84
C LYS A 23 7.64 10.03 0.98
N ALA A 24 6.65 9.31 1.52
CA ALA A 24 6.70 7.85 1.66
C ALA A 24 6.79 7.15 0.30
N ILE A 25 6.02 7.60 -0.70
CA ILE A 25 6.07 7.08 -2.07
C ILE A 25 7.46 7.34 -2.67
N HIS A 26 7.95 8.58 -2.67
CA HIS A 26 9.26 8.91 -3.23
C HIS A 26 10.40 8.14 -2.54
N THR A 27 10.34 7.99 -1.22
CA THR A 27 11.34 7.18 -0.49
C THR A 27 11.30 5.73 -0.94
N SER A 28 10.10 5.16 -1.13
CA SER A 28 9.91 3.78 -1.57
C SER A 28 10.30 3.54 -3.03
N MET A 29 10.37 4.59 -3.85
CA MET A 29 10.83 4.52 -5.24
C MET A 29 12.36 4.42 -5.36
N ASN A 30 13.10 4.81 -4.33
CA ASN A 30 14.56 4.82 -4.37
C ASN A 30 15.13 3.42 -4.59
N GLY A 31 15.82 3.23 -5.73
CA GLY A 31 16.48 1.98 -6.06
C GLY A 31 15.54 0.85 -6.52
N VAL A 32 14.25 1.12 -6.73
CA VAL A 32 13.25 0.14 -7.15
C VAL A 32 12.50 0.62 -8.39
N ASN A 33 12.31 -0.30 -9.34
CA ASN A 33 11.52 -0.11 -10.55
C ASN A 33 10.25 -0.96 -10.42
N TYR A 34 9.14 -0.33 -10.08
CA TYR A 34 7.84 -1.00 -9.91
C TYR A 34 7.10 -1.14 -11.24
N GLY A 35 6.17 -2.11 -11.33
CA GLY A 35 5.28 -2.26 -12.48
C GLY A 35 4.30 -1.10 -12.65
N ALA A 36 3.89 -0.49 -11.54
CA ALA A 36 3.13 0.74 -11.48
C ALA A 36 3.35 1.44 -10.14
N ILE A 37 3.13 2.77 -10.12
CA ILE A 37 3.14 3.57 -8.89
C ILE A 37 1.86 4.38 -8.89
N LYS A 38 1.03 4.23 -7.85
CA LYS A 38 -0.29 4.84 -7.78
C LYS A 38 -0.53 5.53 -6.43
N LEU A 39 -1.06 6.74 -6.53
CA LEU A 39 -1.61 7.47 -5.41
C LEU A 39 -3.10 7.72 -5.65
N VAL A 40 -3.94 7.13 -4.82
CA VAL A 40 -5.38 7.38 -4.80
C VAL A 40 -5.66 8.52 -3.82
N THR A 41 -6.26 9.59 -4.31
CA THR A 41 -6.48 10.81 -3.52
C THR A 41 -7.70 11.60 -4.02
N THR A 42 -8.00 12.72 -3.39
CA THR A 42 -9.12 13.57 -3.79
C THR A 42 -8.83 14.30 -5.10
N LYS A 43 -9.89 14.74 -5.78
CA LYS A 43 -9.78 15.55 -7.00
C LYS A 43 -8.96 16.82 -6.77
N GLU A 44 -9.17 17.49 -5.63
CA GLU A 44 -8.43 18.70 -5.26
C GLU A 44 -6.93 18.44 -5.13
N ASN A 45 -6.55 17.32 -4.53
CA ASN A 45 -5.14 16.92 -4.42
C ASN A 45 -4.57 16.56 -5.79
N ILE A 46 -5.33 15.87 -6.65
CA ILE A 46 -4.92 15.55 -8.02
C ILE A 46 -4.62 16.85 -8.78
N GLU A 47 -5.52 17.82 -8.75
CA GLU A 47 -5.33 19.11 -9.42
C GLU A 47 -4.11 19.86 -8.87
N LYS A 48 -3.87 19.78 -7.56
CA LYS A 48 -2.76 20.48 -6.90
C LYS A 48 -1.39 19.86 -7.18
N TYR A 49 -1.28 18.54 -7.23
CA TYR A 49 0.00 17.82 -7.26
C TYR A 49 0.31 17.15 -8.60
N ARG A 50 -0.58 17.20 -9.58
CA ARG A 50 -0.40 16.55 -10.89
C ARG A 50 0.91 16.89 -11.55
N ASP A 51 1.21 18.20 -11.69
CA ASP A 51 2.40 18.68 -12.39
C ASP A 51 3.72 18.33 -11.67
N GLU A 52 3.64 17.99 -10.38
CA GLU A 52 4.78 17.52 -9.58
C GLU A 52 4.96 16.01 -9.70
N LEU A 53 3.90 15.23 -9.59
CA LEU A 53 3.97 13.79 -9.37
C LEU A 53 3.90 12.95 -10.66
N GLU A 54 3.14 13.37 -11.67
CA GLU A 54 3.04 12.61 -12.93
C GLU A 54 4.38 12.53 -13.69
N PRO A 55 5.23 13.57 -13.73
CA PRO A 55 6.55 13.46 -14.35
C PRO A 55 7.47 12.43 -13.68
N ASP A 56 7.26 12.14 -12.39
CA ASP A 56 8.01 11.11 -11.66
C ASP A 56 7.45 9.69 -11.88
N GLY A 57 6.41 9.54 -12.72
CA GLY A 57 5.79 8.27 -13.05
C GLY A 57 4.73 7.83 -12.05
N ILE A 58 4.23 8.73 -11.19
CA ILE A 58 3.17 8.45 -10.22
C ILE A 58 1.81 8.72 -10.88
N THR A 59 0.99 7.68 -10.99
CA THR A 59 -0.39 7.80 -11.48
C THR A 59 -1.31 8.28 -10.36
N LEU A 60 -2.06 9.35 -10.60
CA LEU A 60 -3.03 9.90 -9.65
C LEU A 60 -4.44 9.46 -10.04
N GLU A 61 -5.19 8.88 -9.12
CA GLU A 61 -6.55 8.40 -9.33
C GLU A 61 -7.46 8.83 -8.17
N GLU A 62 -8.73 9.11 -8.49
CA GLU A 62 -9.76 9.24 -7.45
C GLU A 62 -10.16 7.85 -6.94
N PRO A 63 -10.54 7.70 -5.66
CA PRO A 63 -11.03 6.42 -5.16
C PRO A 63 -12.37 6.06 -5.80
N VAL A 64 -12.58 4.78 -6.09
CA VAL A 64 -13.84 4.25 -6.66
C VAL A 64 -15.04 4.37 -5.71
N MET A 65 -14.81 4.82 -4.50
CA MET A 65 -15.83 5.14 -3.49
C MET A 65 -15.35 6.30 -2.61
N GLU A 66 -16.29 6.95 -1.94
CA GLU A 66 -15.95 8.01 -1.00
C GLU A 66 -15.21 7.49 0.25
N VAL A 67 -14.05 8.09 0.55
CA VAL A 67 -13.22 7.73 1.71
C VAL A 67 -13.04 8.97 2.61
N LYS A 68 -13.90 9.09 3.61
CA LYS A 68 -13.93 10.24 4.55
C LYS A 68 -13.43 9.94 5.95
N ASN A 69 -13.32 8.67 6.32
CA ASN A 69 -12.97 8.25 7.67
C ASN A 69 -12.29 6.89 7.66
N TYR A 70 -11.84 6.45 8.84
CA TYR A 70 -11.12 5.19 9.01
C TYR A 70 -11.93 3.96 8.58
N ASN A 71 -13.25 3.93 8.81
CA ASN A 71 -14.09 2.82 8.39
C ASN A 71 -14.20 2.73 6.87
N HIS A 72 -14.33 3.87 6.19
CA HIS A 72 -14.31 3.94 4.72
C HIS A 72 -12.96 3.49 4.18
N TYR A 73 -11.85 3.89 4.80
CA TYR A 73 -10.51 3.45 4.44
C TYR A 73 -10.38 1.92 4.56
N ASN A 74 -10.78 1.34 5.69
CA ASN A 74 -10.73 -0.11 5.88
C ASN A 74 -11.58 -0.85 4.84
N TYR A 75 -12.80 -0.37 4.58
CA TYR A 75 -13.66 -0.95 3.56
C TYR A 75 -13.01 -0.86 2.16
N PHE A 76 -12.46 0.28 1.82
CA PHE A 76 -11.75 0.47 0.56
C PHE A 76 -10.59 -0.52 0.41
N VAL A 77 -9.72 -0.61 1.40
CA VAL A 77 -8.52 -1.46 1.34
C VAL A 77 -8.87 -2.95 1.28
N ILE A 78 -9.99 -3.37 1.89
CA ILE A 78 -10.41 -4.77 1.89
C ILE A 78 -11.19 -5.13 0.62
N TYR A 79 -12.08 -4.25 0.14
CA TYR A 79 -13.06 -4.61 -0.89
C TYR A 79 -12.91 -3.86 -2.20
N LYS A 80 -12.12 -2.78 -2.27
CA LYS A 80 -12.04 -1.89 -3.43
C LYS A 80 -10.64 -1.67 -3.98
N LEU A 81 -9.61 -1.94 -3.19
CA LEU A 81 -8.23 -1.73 -3.61
C LEU A 81 -7.88 -2.46 -4.91
N HIS A 82 -8.40 -3.67 -5.10
CA HIS A 82 -8.15 -4.48 -6.30
C HIS A 82 -8.54 -3.78 -7.60
N GLU A 83 -9.54 -2.89 -7.56
CA GLU A 83 -10.01 -2.14 -8.74
C GLU A 83 -8.95 -1.16 -9.27
N HIS A 84 -7.98 -0.77 -8.43
CA HIS A 84 -6.86 0.09 -8.77
C HIS A 84 -5.58 -0.67 -9.15
N ILE A 85 -5.55 -2.00 -9.01
CA ILE A 85 -4.33 -2.81 -9.18
C ILE A 85 -4.41 -3.66 -10.46
N ASN A 86 -3.40 -3.51 -11.34
CA ASN A 86 -3.29 -4.30 -12.57
C ASN A 86 -2.11 -5.29 -12.56
N THR A 87 -1.27 -5.24 -11.53
CA THR A 87 -0.16 -6.18 -11.29
C THR A 87 -0.61 -7.33 -10.39
N SER A 88 0.21 -8.36 -10.25
CA SER A 88 -0.11 -9.51 -9.41
C SER A 88 -0.07 -9.19 -7.91
N HIS A 89 0.70 -8.17 -7.51
CA HIS A 89 0.85 -7.75 -6.12
C HIS A 89 0.74 -6.23 -5.96
N CYS A 90 0.40 -5.83 -4.75
CA CYS A 90 0.33 -4.44 -4.31
C CYS A 90 1.18 -4.28 -3.05
N LEU A 91 2.13 -3.33 -3.07
CA LEU A 91 2.85 -2.89 -1.88
C LEU A 91 2.21 -1.60 -1.38
N LEU A 92 1.41 -1.72 -0.32
CA LEU A 92 0.77 -0.59 0.34
C LEU A 92 1.77 0.12 1.25
N VAL A 93 1.89 1.44 1.08
CA VAL A 93 2.76 2.30 1.91
C VAL A 93 1.96 3.46 2.51
N GLN A 94 2.43 3.94 3.66
CA GLN A 94 1.86 5.06 4.42
C GLN A 94 2.99 5.95 4.95
N PRO A 95 2.69 7.17 5.48
CA PRO A 95 3.71 8.06 6.03
C PRO A 95 4.58 7.45 7.13
N ASP A 96 4.05 6.48 7.87
CA ASP A 96 4.71 5.76 8.96
C ASP A 96 5.17 4.33 8.61
N GLY A 97 4.98 3.91 7.35
CA GLY A 97 5.36 2.58 6.88
C GLY A 97 5.70 2.57 5.39
N PHE A 98 6.99 2.56 5.04
CA PHE A 98 7.48 2.65 3.68
C PHE A 98 8.83 1.94 3.50
N VAL A 99 9.28 1.75 2.25
CA VAL A 99 10.51 1.02 1.93
C VAL A 99 11.74 1.88 2.26
N LEU A 100 12.61 1.36 3.15
CA LEU A 100 13.89 1.98 3.50
C LEU A 100 15.09 1.21 2.94
N PHE A 101 14.99 -0.10 2.87
CA PHE A 101 16.09 -1.01 2.51
C PHE A 101 15.65 -1.93 1.37
N PRO A 102 15.52 -1.41 0.14
CA PRO A 102 15.05 -2.20 -1.00
C PRO A 102 15.95 -3.41 -1.29
N GLU A 103 17.25 -3.34 -0.98
CA GLU A 103 18.21 -4.44 -1.15
C GLU A 103 17.87 -5.68 -0.30
N LYS A 104 16.93 -5.56 0.65
CA LYS A 104 16.41 -6.68 1.45
C LYS A 104 15.24 -7.41 0.77
N TRP A 105 14.82 -6.97 -0.41
CA TRP A 105 13.75 -7.63 -1.15
C TRP A 105 14.12 -9.07 -1.50
N GLU A 106 13.17 -9.98 -1.30
CA GLU A 106 13.27 -11.38 -1.71
C GLU A 106 12.11 -11.73 -2.66
N ASN A 107 12.44 -12.25 -3.84
CA ASN A 107 11.41 -12.61 -4.85
C ASN A 107 10.44 -13.68 -4.36
N SER A 108 10.84 -14.52 -3.40
CA SER A 108 9.98 -15.49 -2.74
C SER A 108 8.78 -14.85 -2.01
N TRP A 109 8.82 -13.56 -1.71
CA TRP A 109 7.68 -12.85 -1.12
C TRP A 109 6.47 -12.79 -2.06
N LEU A 110 6.68 -12.88 -3.36
CA LEU A 110 5.59 -12.96 -4.36
C LEU A 110 4.84 -14.31 -4.36
N GLU A 111 5.28 -15.27 -3.58
CA GLU A 111 4.57 -16.55 -3.37
C GLU A 111 3.49 -16.45 -2.29
N TYR A 112 3.47 -15.35 -1.52
CA TYR A 112 2.53 -15.15 -0.41
C TYR A 112 1.41 -14.18 -0.79
N ASP A 113 0.23 -14.44 -0.26
CA ASP A 113 -0.93 -13.57 -0.45
C ASP A 113 -0.91 -12.34 0.45
N TYR A 114 -0.22 -12.41 1.61
CA TYR A 114 -0.12 -11.30 2.55
C TYR A 114 1.19 -11.34 3.34
N ILE A 115 1.94 -10.24 3.32
CA ILE A 115 3.09 -10.01 4.18
C ILE A 115 2.93 -8.63 4.81
N GLY A 116 2.97 -8.56 6.14
CA GLY A 116 2.94 -7.32 6.90
C GLY A 116 3.76 -7.46 8.18
N ALA A 117 4.05 -6.34 8.85
CA ALA A 117 4.73 -6.38 10.13
C ALA A 117 3.91 -7.17 11.16
N PRO A 118 4.53 -8.10 11.91
CA PRO A 118 3.80 -8.89 12.91
C PRO A 118 3.40 -8.00 14.10
N TRP A 119 2.19 -8.23 14.61
CA TRP A 119 1.79 -7.66 15.89
C TRP A 119 2.49 -8.37 17.06
N PRO A 120 2.88 -7.64 18.12
CA PRO A 120 3.43 -8.28 19.30
C PRO A 120 2.36 -9.13 20.01
N ILE A 121 2.79 -10.28 20.57
CA ILE A 121 1.92 -11.07 21.44
C ILE A 121 1.83 -10.38 22.80
N VAL A 122 0.61 -9.96 23.15
CA VAL A 122 0.28 -9.38 24.45
C VAL A 122 -0.82 -10.21 25.13
N LYS A 123 -1.11 -9.95 26.41
CA LYS A 123 -2.05 -10.74 27.21
C LYS A 123 -3.42 -10.93 26.53
N ASP A 124 -3.91 -9.91 25.84
CA ASP A 124 -5.22 -9.91 25.19
C ASP A 124 -5.13 -10.10 23.65
N SER A 125 -4.02 -10.65 23.14
CA SER A 125 -3.87 -10.96 21.72
C SER A 125 -4.91 -11.98 21.28
N TYR A 126 -5.49 -11.73 20.09
CA TYR A 126 -6.44 -12.66 19.49
C TYR A 126 -5.81 -14.04 19.29
N ILE A 127 -6.55 -15.06 19.70
CA ILE A 127 -6.18 -16.47 19.48
C ILE A 127 -7.14 -17.04 18.43
N ASP A 128 -6.57 -17.64 17.38
CA ASP A 128 -7.35 -18.26 16.32
C ASP A 128 -8.06 -19.55 16.81
N PRO A 129 -9.01 -20.10 16.02
CA PRO A 129 -9.69 -21.35 16.40
C PRO A 129 -8.79 -22.58 16.57
N PHE A 130 -7.53 -22.51 16.14
CA PHE A 130 -6.54 -23.57 16.27
C PHE A 130 -5.61 -23.39 17.47
N GLY A 131 -5.81 -22.33 18.27
CA GLY A 131 -5.05 -22.05 19.48
C GLY A 131 -3.75 -21.24 19.26
N ASN A 132 -3.55 -20.67 18.09
CA ASN A 132 -2.39 -19.84 17.80
C ASN A 132 -2.66 -18.36 18.03
N HIS A 133 -1.70 -17.62 18.55
CA HIS A 133 -1.78 -16.16 18.62
C HIS A 133 -1.72 -15.56 17.21
N HIS A 134 -2.70 -14.72 16.89
CA HIS A 134 -2.76 -14.06 15.61
C HIS A 134 -1.83 -12.82 15.60
N GLN A 135 -0.84 -12.83 14.72
CA GLN A 135 0.15 -11.77 14.59
C GLN A 135 0.13 -11.07 13.22
N VAL A 136 -0.66 -11.58 12.28
CA VAL A 136 -0.77 -11.05 10.91
C VAL A 136 -1.96 -10.11 10.82
N GLY A 137 -1.83 -9.01 10.07
CA GLY A 137 -2.92 -8.07 9.84
C GLY A 137 -2.55 -6.59 9.98
N ASN A 138 -1.27 -6.27 10.27
CA ASN A 138 -0.80 -4.89 10.19
C ASN A 138 -0.76 -4.45 8.72
N GLY A 139 -1.73 -3.62 8.33
CA GLY A 139 -2.03 -3.32 6.94
C GLY A 139 -1.43 -2.03 6.39
N GLY A 140 -0.90 -1.16 7.26
CA GLY A 140 -0.38 0.15 6.87
C GLY A 140 0.88 0.09 6.01
N PHE A 141 1.69 -0.94 6.20
CA PHE A 141 2.81 -1.31 5.33
C PHE A 141 2.74 -2.81 5.08
N SER A 142 2.28 -3.19 3.89
CA SER A 142 2.02 -4.60 3.57
C SER A 142 2.12 -4.89 2.09
N LEU A 143 2.61 -6.10 1.78
CA LEU A 143 2.54 -6.69 0.45
C LEU A 143 1.31 -7.60 0.38
N ARG A 144 0.50 -7.44 -0.66
CA ARG A 144 -0.74 -8.20 -0.85
C ARG A 144 -0.84 -8.71 -2.28
N SER A 145 -1.23 -9.97 -2.47
CA SER A 145 -1.55 -10.47 -3.80
C SER A 145 -2.89 -9.88 -4.30
N LYS A 146 -3.00 -9.67 -5.60
CA LYS A 146 -4.27 -9.27 -6.22
C LYS A 146 -5.36 -10.34 -5.98
N LYS A 147 -4.96 -11.62 -6.01
CA LYS A 147 -5.83 -12.75 -5.70
C LYS A 147 -6.49 -12.66 -4.31
N LEU A 148 -5.74 -12.18 -3.30
CA LEU A 148 -6.29 -11.96 -1.97
C LEU A 148 -7.30 -10.80 -1.94
N LEU A 149 -7.06 -9.77 -2.76
CA LEU A 149 -7.87 -8.55 -2.79
C LEU A 149 -9.19 -8.71 -3.56
N GLU A 150 -9.28 -9.66 -4.48
CA GLU A 150 -10.49 -10.01 -5.26
C GLU A 150 -11.46 -10.89 -4.47
#